data_0ae63f214363b5c44b6ff120150f3770
#
_entry.id   0ae63f214363b5c44b6ff120150f3770
#
_cell.length_a   1.000
_cell.length_b   1.000
_cell.length_c   1.000
_cell.angle_alpha   90.00
_cell.angle_beta   90.00
_cell.angle_gamma   90.00
#
_symmetry.space_group_name_H-M   'P 1'
#
loop_
_entity.id
_entity.type
_entity.pdbx_description
1 polymer ?
#
loop_
_entity_poly.entity_id
_entity_poly.type
_entity_poly.pdbx_seq_one_letter_code
_entity_poly.pdbx_strand_id
1 'polypeptide(L)'
;MSPSAGVAPPIAAFFATIGFAALAIFGFGFTSLLTDTDVLAEPALGQGAGITAMLVAALVFAATGYGAIRRGRYVGALWVAAATLAAYLVGIAAGGILTGADPAVAVGAVGDFAVSWYLLVLAVTAAVAAWAGIALGRTRASRPQWPWERADDEE
;
A
#
# COMPACT_ATOMS: atom_id res chain seq x y z
N MET A 1 -0.30 17.32 -32.92
CA MET A 1 -0.45 17.51 -31.45
C MET A 1 -0.48 16.12 -30.81
N SER A 2 0.62 15.69 -30.23
CA SER A 2 0.63 14.44 -29.47
C SER A 2 -0.20 14.64 -28.19
N PRO A 3 -1.22 13.78 -27.91
CA PRO A 3 -1.98 13.91 -26.68
C PRO A 3 -1.02 13.78 -25.50
N SER A 4 -1.07 14.74 -24.58
CA SER A 4 -0.29 14.72 -23.34
C SER A 4 -0.65 13.42 -22.60
N ALA A 5 0.22 12.42 -22.70
CA ALA A 5 0.04 11.14 -22.05
C ALA A 5 0.22 11.36 -20.54
N GLY A 6 -0.82 11.05 -19.75
CA GLY A 6 -0.70 10.97 -18.30
C GLY A 6 0.36 9.93 -17.89
N VAL A 7 0.67 9.90 -16.59
CA VAL A 7 1.61 8.90 -16.07
C VAL A 7 1.09 7.49 -16.39
N ALA A 8 1.93 6.65 -16.99
CA ALA A 8 1.53 5.30 -17.37
C ALA A 8 1.06 4.52 -16.12
N PRO A 9 -0.06 3.78 -16.21
CA PRO A 9 -0.63 3.08 -15.06
C PRO A 9 0.35 2.17 -14.29
N PRO A 10 1.27 1.43 -14.94
CA PRO A 10 2.25 0.63 -14.20
C PRO A 10 3.25 1.48 -13.40
N ILE A 11 3.63 2.66 -13.92
CA ILE A 11 4.53 3.58 -13.22
C ILE A 11 3.81 4.17 -11.99
N ALA A 12 2.56 4.59 -12.15
CA ALA A 12 1.75 5.09 -11.05
C ALA A 12 1.54 4.03 -9.96
N ALA A 13 1.27 2.77 -10.37
CA ALA A 13 1.12 1.65 -9.45
C ALA A 13 2.43 1.33 -8.70
N PHE A 14 3.57 1.38 -9.39
CA PHE A 14 4.87 1.18 -8.78
C PHE A 14 5.16 2.21 -7.68
N PHE A 15 5.01 3.51 -7.98
CA PHE A 15 5.20 4.57 -6.99
C PHE A 15 4.19 4.51 -5.85
N ALA A 16 2.92 4.17 -6.13
CA ALA A 16 1.92 3.99 -5.10
C ALA A 16 2.27 2.83 -4.15
N THR A 17 2.82 1.72 -4.68
CA THR A 17 3.23 0.57 -3.86
C THR A 17 4.42 0.89 -2.99
N ILE A 18 5.43 1.60 -3.51
CA ILE A 18 6.55 2.08 -2.71
C ILE A 18 6.06 3.05 -1.63
N GLY A 19 5.18 3.98 -1.99
CA GLY A 19 4.57 4.92 -1.05
C GLY A 19 3.79 4.21 0.05
N PHE A 20 3.00 3.19 -0.30
CA PHE A 20 2.29 2.35 0.67
C PHE A 20 3.26 1.68 1.64
N ALA A 21 4.28 1.00 1.14
CA ALA A 21 5.26 0.30 1.98
C ALA A 21 5.99 1.28 2.92
N ALA A 22 6.43 2.43 2.42
CA ALA A 22 7.10 3.44 3.21
C ALA A 22 6.19 4.02 4.31
N LEU A 23 4.93 4.37 3.96
CA LEU A 23 3.95 4.89 4.91
C LEU A 23 3.56 3.86 5.97
N ALA A 24 3.41 2.58 5.58
CA ALA A 24 3.08 1.51 6.52
C ALA A 24 4.22 1.27 7.52
N ILE A 25 5.47 1.16 7.04
CA ILE A 25 6.65 0.99 7.90
C ILE A 25 6.79 2.20 8.85
N PHE A 26 6.68 3.41 8.32
CA PHE A 26 6.72 4.62 9.14
C PHE A 26 5.58 4.65 10.16
N GLY A 27 4.36 4.37 9.72
CA GLY A 27 3.16 4.38 10.57
C GLY A 27 3.24 3.32 11.68
N PHE A 28 3.69 2.11 11.37
CA PHE A 28 3.89 1.06 12.37
C PHE A 28 4.97 1.44 13.37
N GLY A 29 6.12 1.92 12.91
CA GLY A 29 7.21 2.36 13.78
C GLY A 29 6.79 3.52 14.67
N PHE A 30 6.09 4.52 14.13
CA PHE A 30 5.59 5.65 14.89
C PHE A 30 4.55 5.23 15.93
N THR A 31 3.61 4.36 15.57
CA THR A 31 2.60 3.82 16.49
C THR A 31 3.27 3.02 17.61
N SER A 32 4.24 2.17 17.28
CA SER A 32 5.01 1.40 18.26
C SER A 32 5.70 2.30 19.30
N LEU A 33 6.31 3.39 18.83
CA LEU A 33 6.96 4.36 19.71
C LEU A 33 5.97 5.11 20.63
N LEU A 34 4.76 5.41 20.13
CA LEU A 34 3.74 6.12 20.92
C LEU A 34 3.02 5.24 21.93
N THR A 35 2.84 3.96 21.60
CA THR A 35 2.05 3.02 22.41
C THR A 35 2.91 2.08 23.25
N ASP A 36 4.24 2.11 23.04
CA ASP A 36 5.20 1.17 23.66
C ASP A 36 4.77 -0.31 23.48
N THR A 37 4.25 -0.62 22.29
CA THR A 37 3.79 -1.96 21.92
C THR A 37 4.42 -2.42 20.62
N ASP A 38 4.56 -3.72 20.46
CA ASP A 38 5.02 -4.34 19.21
C ASP A 38 3.89 -4.45 18.20
N VAL A 39 4.24 -4.41 16.90
CA VAL A 39 3.27 -4.59 15.78
C VAL A 39 2.62 -5.96 15.85
N LEU A 40 3.38 -6.99 16.19
CA LEU A 40 2.92 -8.33 16.49
C LEU A 40 3.35 -8.65 17.92
N ALA A 41 2.38 -8.66 18.83
CA ALA A 41 2.62 -8.86 20.26
C ALA A 41 3.01 -10.31 20.60
N GLU A 42 2.84 -11.28 19.67
CA GLU A 42 3.09 -12.69 19.90
C GLU A 42 4.53 -13.08 19.52
N PRO A 43 5.40 -13.32 20.52
CA PRO A 43 6.81 -13.64 20.27
C PRO A 43 7.03 -14.95 19.50
N ALA A 44 6.08 -15.90 19.60
CA ALA A 44 6.16 -17.20 18.93
C ALA A 44 6.08 -17.10 17.39
N LEU A 45 5.56 -15.99 16.85
CA LEU A 45 5.47 -15.78 15.40
C LEU A 45 6.81 -15.34 14.77
N GLY A 46 7.70 -14.77 15.58
CA GLY A 46 8.97 -14.24 15.10
C GLY A 46 8.83 -13.14 14.04
N GLN A 47 9.98 -12.63 13.59
CA GLN A 47 10.02 -11.57 12.58
C GLN A 47 9.51 -12.02 11.20
N GLY A 48 9.60 -13.33 10.90
CA GLY A 48 9.22 -13.88 9.60
C GLY A 48 7.75 -13.68 9.27
N ALA A 49 6.86 -13.76 10.27
CA ALA A 49 5.42 -13.56 10.07
C ALA A 49 5.11 -12.12 9.63
N GLY A 50 5.71 -11.11 10.27
CA GLY A 50 5.54 -9.70 9.89
C GLY A 50 6.08 -9.39 8.49
N ILE A 51 7.24 -9.93 8.13
CA ILE A 51 7.83 -9.78 6.80
C ILE A 51 6.92 -10.40 5.74
N THR A 52 6.45 -11.64 5.98
CA THR A 52 5.53 -12.33 5.06
C THR A 52 4.23 -11.56 4.89
N ALA A 53 3.65 -11.09 5.99
CA ALA A 53 2.41 -10.29 5.96
C ALA A 53 2.58 -9.03 5.11
N MET A 54 3.68 -8.31 5.30
CA MET A 54 3.95 -7.08 4.53
C MET A 54 4.20 -7.35 3.06
N LEU A 55 4.92 -8.42 2.72
CA LEU A 55 5.16 -8.81 1.32
C LEU A 55 3.85 -9.19 0.62
N VAL A 56 3.02 -10.02 1.24
CA VAL A 56 1.71 -10.41 0.68
C VAL A 56 0.81 -9.19 0.52
N ALA A 57 0.76 -8.31 1.52
CA ALA A 57 0.00 -7.08 1.44
C ALA A 57 0.47 -6.16 0.30
N ALA A 58 1.79 -5.98 0.15
CA ALA A 58 2.37 -5.15 -0.91
C ALA A 58 2.08 -5.72 -2.31
N LEU A 59 2.15 -7.04 -2.50
CA LEU A 59 1.80 -7.70 -3.76
C LEU A 59 0.32 -7.51 -4.12
N VAL A 60 -0.58 -7.71 -3.15
CA VAL A 60 -2.02 -7.51 -3.35
C VAL A 60 -2.34 -6.04 -3.57
N PHE A 61 -1.69 -5.13 -2.84
CA PHE A 61 -1.80 -3.69 -3.08
C PHE A 61 -1.40 -3.32 -4.51
N ALA A 62 -0.25 -3.79 -4.99
CA ALA A 62 0.24 -3.53 -6.35
C ALA A 62 -0.75 -4.03 -7.41
N ALA A 63 -1.25 -5.27 -7.27
CA ALA A 63 -2.15 -5.89 -8.23
C ALA A 63 -3.51 -5.17 -8.28
N THR A 64 -4.13 -4.94 -7.10
CA THR A 64 -5.44 -4.28 -6.99
C THR A 64 -5.34 -2.78 -7.30
N GLY A 65 -4.27 -2.14 -6.87
CA GLY A 65 -3.96 -0.73 -7.14
C GLY A 65 -3.79 -0.46 -8.64
N TYR A 66 -3.06 -1.32 -9.36
CA TYR A 66 -2.96 -1.24 -10.81
C TYR A 66 -4.34 -1.27 -11.49
N GLY A 67 -5.21 -2.20 -11.05
CA GLY A 67 -6.58 -2.28 -11.56
C GLY A 67 -7.43 -1.04 -11.25
N ALA A 68 -7.27 -0.46 -10.04
CA ALA A 68 -7.98 0.74 -9.62
C ALA A 68 -7.51 1.99 -10.41
N ILE A 69 -6.20 2.13 -10.62
CA ILE A 69 -5.60 3.23 -11.40
C ILE A 69 -6.10 3.19 -12.85
N ARG A 70 -6.14 2.01 -13.48
CA ARG A 70 -6.68 1.85 -14.85
C ARG A 70 -8.14 2.27 -14.97
N ARG A 71 -8.95 2.01 -13.94
CA ARG A 71 -10.36 2.40 -13.93
C ARG A 71 -10.57 3.87 -13.61
N GLY A 72 -9.59 4.54 -13.00
CA GLY A 72 -9.59 5.96 -12.69
C GLY A 72 -10.69 6.39 -11.69
N ARG A 73 -11.26 5.49 -10.90
CA ARG A 73 -12.34 5.77 -9.93
C ARG A 73 -11.78 5.77 -8.51
N TYR A 74 -11.93 6.88 -7.79
CA TYR A 74 -11.43 7.03 -6.42
C TYR A 74 -12.04 6.04 -5.41
N VAL A 75 -13.26 5.57 -5.65
CA VAL A 75 -13.88 4.48 -4.86
C VAL A 75 -13.02 3.20 -4.90
N GLY A 76 -12.22 3.02 -5.96
CA GLY A 76 -11.26 1.93 -6.06
C GLY A 76 -10.23 1.91 -4.93
N ALA A 77 -9.89 3.07 -4.34
CA ALA A 77 -8.95 3.15 -3.21
C ALA A 77 -9.47 2.38 -1.97
N LEU A 78 -10.77 2.42 -1.70
CA LEU A 78 -11.37 1.66 -0.59
C LEU A 78 -11.26 0.14 -0.80
N TRP A 79 -11.49 -0.31 -2.03
CA TRP A 79 -11.34 -1.73 -2.38
C TRP A 79 -9.88 -2.19 -2.29
N VAL A 80 -8.94 -1.36 -2.74
CA VAL A 80 -7.50 -1.64 -2.60
C VAL A 80 -7.13 -1.74 -1.12
N ALA A 81 -7.58 -0.79 -0.29
CA ALA A 81 -7.32 -0.82 1.14
C ALA A 81 -7.91 -2.09 1.79
N ALA A 82 -9.18 -2.43 1.52
CA ALA A 82 -9.81 -3.62 2.06
C ALA A 82 -9.09 -4.91 1.64
N ALA A 83 -8.72 -5.04 0.37
CA ALA A 83 -7.96 -6.19 -0.12
C ALA A 83 -6.58 -6.29 0.52
N THR A 84 -5.89 -5.14 0.71
CA THR A 84 -4.58 -5.08 1.36
C THR A 84 -4.65 -5.48 2.83
N LEU A 85 -5.68 -5.02 3.55
CA LEU A 85 -5.93 -5.43 4.94
C LEU A 85 -6.14 -6.94 5.04
N ALA A 86 -7.04 -7.50 4.21
CA ALA A 86 -7.29 -8.93 4.18
C ALA A 86 -6.02 -9.72 3.86
N ALA A 87 -5.23 -9.25 2.90
CA ALA A 87 -3.96 -9.86 2.52
C ALA A 87 -2.93 -9.84 3.65
N TYR A 88 -2.85 -8.74 4.41
CA TYR A 88 -1.96 -8.62 5.56
C TYR A 88 -2.35 -9.62 6.67
N LEU A 89 -3.64 -9.72 7.00
CA LEU A 89 -4.16 -10.67 7.99
C LEU A 89 -3.88 -12.13 7.59
N VAL A 90 -4.14 -12.48 6.33
CA VAL A 90 -3.78 -13.79 5.78
C VAL A 90 -2.27 -14.01 5.84
N GLY A 91 -1.49 -12.99 5.55
CA GLY A 91 -0.04 -13.01 5.60
C GLY A 91 0.52 -13.25 7.01
N ILE A 92 -0.11 -12.70 8.07
CA ILE A 92 0.25 -13.01 9.47
C ILE A 92 0.06 -14.50 9.74
N ALA A 93 -1.13 -15.05 9.44
CA ALA A 93 -1.44 -16.45 9.66
C ALA A 93 -0.50 -17.38 8.88
N ALA A 94 -0.37 -17.13 7.58
CA ALA A 94 0.49 -17.93 6.70
C ALA A 94 1.96 -17.84 7.12
N GLY A 95 2.46 -16.63 7.39
CA GLY A 95 3.84 -16.42 7.82
C GLY A 95 4.14 -17.09 9.17
N GLY A 96 3.22 -17.00 10.13
CA GLY A 96 3.36 -17.69 11.42
C GLY A 96 3.44 -19.21 11.26
N ILE A 97 2.54 -19.79 10.47
CA ILE A 97 2.54 -21.24 10.22
C ILE A 97 3.82 -21.67 9.46
N LEU A 98 4.25 -20.91 8.47
CA LEU A 98 5.47 -21.19 7.69
C LEU A 98 6.74 -21.11 8.55
N THR A 99 6.74 -20.27 9.58
CA THR A 99 7.88 -20.17 10.54
C THR A 99 7.80 -21.17 11.69
N GLY A 100 6.80 -22.05 11.71
CA GLY A 100 6.67 -23.13 12.66
C GLY A 100 5.83 -22.82 13.90
N ALA A 101 5.10 -21.70 13.91
CA ALA A 101 4.16 -21.39 14.97
C ALA A 101 2.94 -22.33 14.93
N ASP A 102 2.36 -22.60 16.09
CA ASP A 102 1.10 -23.33 16.18
C ASP A 102 -0.01 -22.58 15.42
N PRO A 103 -0.83 -23.26 14.59
CA PRO A 103 -1.91 -22.61 13.85
C PRO A 103 -2.90 -21.84 14.72
N ALA A 104 -3.18 -22.31 15.93
CA ALA A 104 -4.09 -21.61 16.84
C ALA A 104 -3.47 -20.30 17.34
N VAL A 105 -2.16 -20.30 17.62
CA VAL A 105 -1.40 -19.08 17.97
C VAL A 105 -1.37 -18.10 16.81
N ALA A 106 -1.13 -18.59 15.59
CA ALA A 106 -1.11 -17.74 14.39
C ALA A 106 -2.47 -17.08 14.13
N VAL A 107 -3.57 -17.81 14.31
CA VAL A 107 -4.94 -17.27 14.18
C VAL A 107 -5.26 -16.30 15.33
N GLY A 108 -4.81 -16.59 16.56
CA GLY A 108 -4.94 -15.66 17.68
C GLY A 108 -4.31 -14.31 17.40
N ALA A 109 -3.07 -14.30 16.88
CA ALA A 109 -2.37 -13.08 16.51
C ALA A 109 -3.06 -12.26 15.40
N VAL A 110 -3.77 -12.92 14.48
CA VAL A 110 -4.64 -12.22 13.51
C VAL A 110 -5.75 -11.47 14.23
N GLY A 111 -6.38 -12.10 15.22
CA GLY A 111 -7.42 -11.49 16.04
C GLY A 111 -6.91 -10.27 16.82
N ASP A 112 -5.76 -10.39 17.46
CA ASP A 112 -5.12 -9.31 18.23
C ASP A 112 -4.76 -8.12 17.32
N PHE A 113 -4.18 -8.41 16.15
CA PHE A 113 -3.89 -7.36 15.17
C PHE A 113 -5.17 -6.68 14.67
N ALA A 114 -6.25 -7.44 14.45
CA ALA A 114 -7.51 -6.91 13.91
C ALA A 114 -8.20 -5.91 14.85
N VAL A 115 -7.93 -5.96 16.15
CA VAL A 115 -8.46 -5.01 17.14
C VAL A 115 -7.44 -3.95 17.57
N SER A 116 -6.24 -3.97 17.01
CA SER A 116 -5.14 -3.06 17.34
C SER A 116 -5.20 -1.74 16.55
N TRP A 117 -4.51 -0.72 17.05
CA TRP A 117 -4.29 0.54 16.33
C TRP A 117 -3.53 0.34 15.02
N TYR A 118 -2.73 -0.71 14.91
CA TYR A 118 -1.98 -1.03 13.70
C TYR A 118 -2.87 -1.36 12.51
N LEU A 119 -4.04 -1.97 12.74
CA LEU A 119 -5.01 -2.19 11.66
C LEU A 119 -5.49 -0.85 11.07
N LEU A 120 -5.79 0.14 11.93
CA LEU A 120 -6.22 1.46 11.49
C LEU A 120 -5.11 2.17 10.70
N VAL A 121 -3.87 2.11 11.19
CA VAL A 121 -2.72 2.67 10.51
C VAL A 121 -2.55 2.03 9.13
N LEU A 122 -2.63 0.72 9.04
CA LEU A 122 -2.54 0.00 7.75
C LEU A 122 -3.67 0.39 6.80
N ALA A 123 -4.90 0.52 7.30
CA ALA A 123 -6.06 0.93 6.52
C ALA A 123 -5.87 2.34 5.93
N VAL A 124 -5.47 3.29 6.76
CA VAL A 124 -5.27 4.68 6.35
C VAL A 124 -4.12 4.80 5.35
N THR A 125 -2.98 4.17 5.62
CA THR A 125 -1.82 4.22 4.72
C THR A 125 -2.13 3.58 3.36
N ALA A 126 -2.84 2.44 3.34
CA ALA A 126 -3.26 1.79 2.10
C ALA A 126 -4.25 2.66 1.32
N ALA A 127 -5.24 3.26 1.99
CA ALA A 127 -6.23 4.13 1.34
C ALA A 127 -5.58 5.39 0.75
N VAL A 128 -4.69 6.05 1.50
CA VAL A 128 -3.98 7.26 1.07
C VAL A 128 -3.06 6.95 -0.11
N ALA A 129 -2.27 5.88 -0.03
CA ALA A 129 -1.37 5.50 -1.11
C ALA A 129 -2.13 5.10 -2.39
N ALA A 130 -3.24 4.36 -2.27
CA ALA A 130 -4.09 4.00 -3.39
C ALA A 130 -4.76 5.23 -4.01
N TRP A 131 -5.27 6.15 -3.19
CA TRP A 131 -5.84 7.41 -3.66
C TRP A 131 -4.80 8.25 -4.39
N ALA A 132 -3.59 8.40 -3.85
CA ALA A 132 -2.50 9.12 -4.48
C ALA A 132 -2.09 8.47 -5.81
N GLY A 133 -2.03 7.14 -5.88
CA GLY A 133 -1.75 6.40 -7.11
C GLY A 133 -2.80 6.64 -8.20
N ILE A 134 -4.09 6.66 -7.83
CA ILE A 134 -5.19 6.99 -8.78
C ILE A 134 -5.08 8.44 -9.23
N ALA A 135 -4.79 9.38 -8.32
CA ALA A 135 -4.59 10.78 -8.65
C ALA A 135 -3.42 10.96 -9.63
N LEU A 136 -2.29 10.29 -9.36
CA LEU A 136 -1.11 10.32 -10.23
C LEU A 136 -1.42 9.79 -11.63
N GLY A 137 -2.15 8.68 -11.74
CA GLY A 137 -2.58 8.11 -13.04
C GLY A 137 -3.56 9.00 -13.81
N ARG A 138 -4.27 9.90 -13.12
CA ARG A 138 -5.20 10.88 -13.73
C ARG A 138 -4.54 12.21 -14.07
N THR A 139 -3.37 12.48 -13.51
CA THR A 139 -2.67 13.73 -13.75
C THR A 139 -2.18 13.78 -15.20
N ARG A 140 -2.70 14.74 -15.96
CA ARG A 140 -2.18 15.06 -17.29
C ARG A 140 -1.01 16.03 -17.07
N ALA A 141 0.20 15.53 -17.02
CA ALA A 141 1.39 16.36 -16.99
C ALA A 141 1.55 17.00 -18.39
N SER A 142 1.20 18.26 -18.52
CA SER A 142 1.71 19.07 -19.64
C SER A 142 3.20 19.25 -19.41
N ARG A 143 4.00 18.95 -20.44
CA ARG A 143 5.44 19.24 -20.39
C ARG A 143 5.61 20.74 -20.09
N PRO A 144 6.39 21.13 -19.08
CA PRO A 144 6.70 22.53 -18.87
C PRO A 144 7.37 23.05 -20.14
N GLN A 145 6.71 23.95 -20.83
CA GLN A 145 7.27 24.64 -21.99
C GLN A 145 7.92 25.95 -21.51
N TRP A 146 9.18 26.11 -21.81
CA TRP A 146 9.86 27.35 -21.58
C TRP A 146 9.32 28.43 -22.53
N PRO A 147 9.37 29.73 -22.16
CA PRO A 147 8.83 30.80 -22.99
C PRO A 147 9.37 30.85 -24.44
N TRP A 148 10.62 30.40 -24.63
CA TRP A 148 11.27 30.33 -25.95
C TRP A 148 10.84 29.13 -26.79
N GLU A 149 10.38 28.03 -26.19
CA GLU A 149 9.86 26.86 -26.94
C GLU A 149 8.51 27.18 -27.63
N ARG A 150 7.77 28.19 -27.13
CA ARG A 150 6.49 28.62 -27.70
C ARG A 150 6.64 29.46 -28.94
N ALA A 151 7.80 30.08 -29.15
CA ALA A 151 8.05 30.93 -30.31
C ALA A 151 8.27 30.12 -31.60
N ASP A 152 8.73 28.87 -31.49
CA ASP A 152 9.02 28.00 -32.64
C ASP A 152 7.76 27.28 -33.18
N ASP A 153 6.64 27.27 -32.44
CA ASP A 153 5.37 26.64 -32.87
C ASP A 153 4.46 27.63 -33.67
N GLU A 154 4.84 28.94 -33.83
CA GLU A 154 4.06 29.99 -34.51
C GLU A 154 4.60 30.33 -35.92
N GLU A 155 5.67 29.69 -36.41
CA GLU A 155 6.17 29.80 -37.77
C GLU A 155 5.75 28.61 -38.66
#